data_0b4ec28ccfd5c6e24e5f4530c808c16d
#
_entry.id   0b4ec28ccfd5c6e24e5f4530c808c16d
#
_cell.length_a   1.000
_cell.length_b   1.000
_cell.length_c   1.000
_cell.angle_alpha   90.00
_cell.angle_beta   90.00
_cell.angle_gamma   90.00
#
_symmetry.space_group_name_H-M   'P 1'
#
loop_
_entity.id
_entity.type
_entity.pdbx_description
1 polymer ?
#
loop_
_entity_poly.entity_id
_entity_poly.type
_entity_poly.pdbx_seq_one_letter_code
_entity_poly.pdbx_strand_id
1 'polypeptide(L)'
;MKKMISRRNFLKVAGASTAALGLAACGGSSSSTASSTASSAAGSETAAKADGKVYYLNFKPEQDQAWQDLAAEYTKETGVPVTVVTAASGQYETTLMSEMEKSEAPTLFQVNGPVGLANWKDYCYDLSGSKLYGELTSDSFALKDGDAVTSIAYVIETYGIIYNKELLTAAGYTQDDIKGFDDLKKVADDIQARKAELGVDGAFTSAGMDGSSDWRFKTHLANLPIYYEYKADGIGSTDAIKGTYLDNYKQIWDLYITDSTCDPTLLASKT
;
A
#
# COMPACT_ATOMS: atom_id res chain seq x y z
N MET A 1 -6.67 31.52 -0.26
CA MET A 1 -5.69 30.46 -0.56
C MET A 1 -4.46 30.69 0.27
N LYS A 2 -4.22 29.93 1.33
CA LYS A 2 -2.97 29.97 2.11
C LYS A 2 -1.90 29.24 1.30
N LYS A 3 -0.80 29.90 0.98
CA LYS A 3 0.36 29.30 0.34
C LYS A 3 0.94 28.23 1.28
N MET A 4 0.86 26.96 0.92
CA MET A 4 1.58 25.89 1.62
C MET A 4 3.09 26.11 1.39
N ILE A 5 3.86 25.98 2.46
CA ILE A 5 5.32 26.14 2.40
C ILE A 5 5.91 24.82 1.91
N SER A 6 6.58 24.82 0.75
CA SER A 6 7.27 23.65 0.21
C SER A 6 8.33 23.14 1.21
N ARG A 7 8.46 21.81 1.36
CA ARG A 7 9.49 21.13 2.17
C ARG A 7 10.91 21.64 1.93
N ARG A 8 11.21 22.02 0.69
CA ARG A 8 12.51 22.61 0.32
C ARG A 8 12.80 23.91 1.06
N ASN A 9 11.77 24.69 1.37
CA ASN A 9 11.92 25.94 2.14
C ASN A 9 11.93 25.70 3.65
N PHE A 10 11.25 24.65 4.12
CA PHE A 10 11.27 24.24 5.53
C PHE A 10 12.65 23.75 5.96
N LEU A 11 13.31 22.90 5.17
CA LEU A 11 14.65 22.40 5.47
C LEU A 11 15.72 23.52 5.47
N LYS A 12 15.52 24.57 4.69
CA LYS A 12 16.42 25.74 4.71
C LYS A 12 16.27 26.61 5.93
N VAL A 13 15.10 26.62 6.58
CA VAL A 13 14.83 27.39 7.79
C VAL A 13 15.26 26.61 9.04
N ALA A 14 15.09 25.29 9.07
CA ALA A 14 15.52 24.43 10.18
C ALA A 14 17.05 24.31 10.30
N GLY A 15 17.79 24.45 9.19
CA GLY A 15 19.26 24.40 9.17
C GLY A 15 19.96 25.66 9.70
N ALA A 16 19.24 26.77 9.93
CA ALA A 16 19.84 28.04 10.34
C ALA A 16 19.77 28.34 11.85
N SER A 17 19.11 27.49 12.64
CA SER A 17 18.86 27.76 14.07
C SER A 17 19.65 26.91 15.07
N THR A 18 20.63 26.11 14.66
CA THR A 18 21.43 25.26 15.56
C THR A 18 22.90 25.65 15.71
N ALA A 19 23.28 26.89 15.37
CA ALA A 19 24.64 27.35 15.52
C ALA A 19 24.75 28.50 16.57
N ALA A 20 24.30 28.28 17.80
CA ALA A 20 24.69 29.13 18.95
C ALA A 20 24.21 28.48 20.25
N LEU A 21 25.05 27.68 20.89
CA LEU A 21 25.14 27.49 22.33
C LEU A 21 26.07 26.29 22.62
N GLY A 22 27.33 26.60 22.88
CA GLY A 22 28.28 25.60 23.32
C GLY A 22 29.66 26.17 23.57
N LEU A 23 29.81 26.95 24.62
CA LEU A 23 31.11 27.27 25.24
C LEU A 23 30.88 27.60 26.70
N ALA A 24 31.22 26.66 27.56
CA ALA A 24 31.86 26.88 28.88
C ALA A 24 31.69 25.63 29.76
N ALA A 25 32.75 24.93 30.05
CA ALA A 25 33.44 24.97 31.35
C ALA A 25 34.51 23.88 31.42
N CYS A 26 35.73 24.34 31.60
CA CYS A 26 36.89 23.59 32.01
C CYS A 26 36.86 23.18 33.48
N GLY A 27 37.55 22.07 33.80
CA GLY A 27 38.26 22.00 35.08
C GLY A 27 38.21 20.66 35.79
N GLY A 28 39.43 20.04 35.97
CA GLY A 28 39.71 19.21 37.14
C GLY A 28 40.31 17.85 36.89
N SER A 29 41.63 17.80 36.97
CA SER A 29 42.50 16.60 37.05
C SER A 29 42.23 15.69 38.25
N SER A 30 42.43 14.39 38.13
CA SER A 30 43.49 13.66 38.87
C SER A 30 43.52 12.16 38.52
N SER A 31 44.75 11.74 38.45
CA SER A 31 45.30 10.42 38.14
C SER A 31 44.99 9.32 39.17
N SER A 32 44.84 8.09 38.74
CA SER A 32 45.53 6.95 39.35
C SER A 32 45.53 5.72 38.44
N THR A 33 46.71 5.19 38.30
CA THR A 33 47.18 3.99 37.60
C THR A 33 46.75 2.71 38.32
N ALA A 34 46.30 1.71 37.61
CA ALA A 34 46.58 0.30 37.92
C ALA A 34 46.30 -0.64 36.75
N SER A 35 47.17 -1.57 36.63
CA SER A 35 47.54 -2.52 35.58
C SER A 35 46.54 -3.62 35.25
N SER A 36 46.57 -4.00 33.98
CA SER A 36 46.53 -5.33 33.36
C SER A 36 45.52 -6.41 33.81
N THR A 37 44.68 -6.83 32.87
CA THR A 37 44.73 -8.20 32.33
C THR A 37 43.98 -8.28 31.01
N ALA A 38 44.66 -8.81 30.00
CA ALA A 38 44.10 -9.08 28.69
C ALA A 38 43.08 -10.21 28.77
N SER A 39 41.88 -9.95 28.31
CA SER A 39 40.92 -10.99 27.95
C SER A 39 40.37 -10.59 26.59
N SER A 40 40.67 -11.42 25.61
CA SER A 40 40.19 -11.32 24.24
C SER A 40 38.64 -11.42 24.27
N ALA A 41 37.97 -10.29 24.17
CA ALA A 41 36.57 -10.21 23.85
C ALA A 41 36.45 -9.91 22.36
N ALA A 42 35.79 -10.81 21.65
CA ALA A 42 35.36 -10.61 20.27
C ALA A 42 34.73 -9.23 20.13
N GLY A 43 35.22 -8.45 19.19
CA GLY A 43 34.70 -7.11 18.91
C GLY A 43 33.24 -7.17 18.51
N SER A 44 32.39 -6.75 19.40
CA SER A 44 31.10 -6.26 19.01
C SER A 44 31.35 -4.90 18.33
N GLU A 45 31.29 -4.87 17.01
CA GLU A 45 31.26 -3.60 16.29
C GLU A 45 30.02 -2.87 16.79
N THR A 46 30.23 -1.89 17.64
CA THR A 46 29.20 -0.88 17.95
C THR A 46 28.90 -0.17 16.64
N ALA A 47 27.79 -0.54 16.01
CA ALA A 47 27.27 0.19 14.87
C ALA A 47 27.25 1.69 15.23
N ALA A 48 27.90 2.50 14.41
CA ALA A 48 27.88 3.94 14.58
C ALA A 48 26.42 4.37 14.66
N LYS A 49 26.05 5.11 15.72
CA LYS A 49 24.69 5.67 15.84
C LYS A 49 24.39 6.43 14.56
N ALA A 50 23.47 5.92 13.76
CA ALA A 50 22.98 6.62 12.59
C ALA A 50 22.18 7.85 13.08
N ASP A 51 22.54 9.02 12.59
CA ASP A 51 21.76 10.23 12.83
C ASP A 51 20.48 10.18 12.02
N GLY A 52 19.32 10.40 12.67
CA GLY A 52 18.03 10.50 12.01
C GLY A 52 16.95 9.72 12.73
N LYS A 53 15.76 9.77 12.16
CA LYS A 53 14.56 9.06 12.62
C LYS A 53 13.69 8.73 11.43
N VAL A 54 12.90 7.69 11.54
CA VAL A 54 11.88 7.31 10.55
C VAL A 54 10.50 7.46 11.19
N TYR A 55 9.61 8.12 10.48
CA TYR A 55 8.18 8.11 10.78
C TYR A 55 7.45 7.51 9.57
N TYR A 56 6.90 6.32 9.76
CA TYR A 56 6.12 5.63 8.75
C TYR A 56 4.61 5.75 9.04
N LEU A 57 3.87 6.30 8.09
CA LEU A 57 2.41 6.25 8.10
C LEU A 57 1.95 5.02 7.35
N ASN A 58 1.51 4.01 8.11
CA ASN A 58 1.07 2.72 7.57
C ASN A 58 -0.35 2.80 7.02
N PHE A 59 -0.52 2.27 5.81
CA PHE A 59 -1.79 2.18 5.10
C PHE A 59 -2.60 0.91 5.44
N LYS A 60 -1.93 -0.15 5.91
CA LYS A 60 -2.51 -1.49 6.11
C LYS A 60 -2.77 -1.76 7.59
N PRO A 61 -3.99 -1.47 8.11
CA PRO A 61 -4.28 -1.71 9.52
C PRO A 61 -4.15 -3.18 9.93
N GLU A 62 -4.40 -4.12 9.02
CA GLU A 62 -4.23 -5.55 9.25
C GLU A 62 -2.77 -5.98 9.49
N GLN A 63 -1.80 -5.13 9.14
CA GLN A 63 -0.37 -5.37 9.31
C GLN A 63 0.26 -4.50 10.41
N ASP A 64 -0.54 -3.81 11.22
CA ASP A 64 -0.02 -2.88 12.22
C ASP A 64 1.01 -3.53 13.14
N GLN A 65 0.67 -4.67 13.75
CA GLN A 65 1.57 -5.35 14.69
C GLN A 65 2.90 -5.75 14.01
N ALA A 66 2.85 -6.26 12.79
CA ALA A 66 4.04 -6.65 12.05
C ALA A 66 4.97 -5.45 11.77
N TRP A 67 4.39 -4.29 11.47
CA TRP A 67 5.16 -3.06 11.29
C TRP A 67 5.75 -2.53 12.61
N GLN A 68 5.01 -2.63 13.73
CA GLN A 68 5.53 -2.26 15.04
C GLN A 68 6.73 -3.14 15.45
N ASP A 69 6.61 -4.45 15.23
CA ASP A 69 7.67 -5.41 15.54
C ASP A 69 8.92 -5.17 14.67
N LEU A 70 8.74 -4.95 13.37
CA LEU A 70 9.83 -4.62 12.45
C LEU A 70 10.52 -3.31 12.83
N ALA A 71 9.76 -2.29 13.19
CA ALA A 71 10.28 -1.00 13.63
C ALA A 71 11.12 -1.12 14.91
N ALA A 72 10.67 -1.94 15.85
CA ALA A 72 11.39 -2.20 17.08
C ALA A 72 12.72 -2.93 16.82
N GLU A 73 12.72 -3.95 15.96
CA GLU A 73 13.94 -4.70 15.62
C GLU A 73 14.93 -3.83 14.85
N TYR A 74 14.46 -3.06 13.86
CA TYR A 74 15.31 -2.12 13.12
C TYR A 74 15.94 -1.07 14.05
N THR A 75 15.15 -0.51 14.96
CA THR A 75 15.66 0.45 15.96
C THR A 75 16.72 -0.19 16.87
N LYS A 76 16.51 -1.42 17.29
CA LYS A 76 17.46 -2.18 18.12
C LYS A 76 18.77 -2.46 17.37
N GLU A 77 18.72 -2.84 16.10
CA GLU A 77 19.89 -3.15 15.28
C GLU A 77 20.68 -1.91 14.89
N THR A 78 20.00 -0.83 14.52
CA THR A 78 20.64 0.35 13.91
C THR A 78 20.80 1.53 14.85
N GLY A 79 20.03 1.56 15.94
CA GLY A 79 19.91 2.73 16.81
C GLY A 79 19.07 3.87 16.20
N VAL A 80 18.50 3.71 15.02
CA VAL A 80 17.61 4.69 14.38
C VAL A 80 16.19 4.53 14.94
N PRO A 81 15.60 5.54 15.61
CA PRO A 81 14.23 5.48 16.06
C PRO A 81 13.24 5.38 14.90
N VAL A 82 12.34 4.42 14.96
CA VAL A 82 11.26 4.27 13.99
C VAL A 82 9.91 4.38 14.71
N THR A 83 9.07 5.30 14.24
CA THR A 83 7.68 5.44 14.68
C THR A 83 6.77 4.94 13.57
N VAL A 84 5.85 4.06 13.89
CA VAL A 84 4.79 3.62 12.98
C VAL A 84 3.45 4.13 13.50
N VAL A 85 2.72 4.84 12.67
CA VAL A 85 1.33 5.22 12.93
C VAL A 85 0.47 4.60 11.84
N THR A 86 -0.54 3.87 12.24
CA THR A 86 -1.43 3.16 11.32
C THR A 86 -2.73 3.92 11.16
N ALA A 87 -3.07 4.25 9.91
CA ALA A 87 -4.35 4.86 9.60
C ALA A 87 -5.49 3.84 9.71
N ALA A 88 -6.64 4.28 10.20
CA ALA A 88 -7.84 3.45 10.20
C ALA A 88 -8.28 3.11 8.76
N SER A 89 -8.97 1.98 8.62
CA SER A 89 -9.48 1.53 7.32
C SER A 89 -10.29 2.62 6.62
N GLY A 90 -9.99 2.88 5.37
CA GLY A 90 -10.64 3.91 4.56
C GLY A 90 -10.30 5.37 4.92
N GLN A 91 -9.40 5.61 5.89
CA GLN A 91 -9.07 6.96 6.38
C GLN A 91 -7.63 7.41 6.05
N TYR A 92 -6.92 6.66 5.20
CA TYR A 92 -5.50 6.92 4.98
C TYR A 92 -5.21 8.33 4.45
N GLU A 93 -5.88 8.76 3.38
CA GLU A 93 -5.65 10.07 2.78
C GLU A 93 -5.96 11.23 3.75
N THR A 94 -7.06 11.10 4.51
CA THR A 94 -7.42 12.10 5.53
C THR A 94 -6.38 12.15 6.64
N THR A 95 -5.90 10.99 7.08
CA THR A 95 -4.85 10.87 8.10
C THR A 95 -3.54 11.45 7.58
N LEU A 96 -3.12 11.08 6.36
CA LEU A 96 -1.90 11.59 5.75
C LEU A 96 -1.92 13.12 5.63
N MET A 97 -3.03 13.70 5.21
CA MET A 97 -3.20 15.15 5.11
C MET A 97 -2.99 15.83 6.48
N SER A 98 -3.61 15.28 7.52
CA SER A 98 -3.47 15.79 8.88
C SER A 98 -2.04 15.62 9.43
N GLU A 99 -1.40 14.46 9.16
CA GLU A 99 -0.04 14.21 9.63
C GLU A 99 1.00 15.07 8.91
N MET A 100 0.79 15.39 7.64
CA MET A 100 1.69 16.26 6.86
C MET A 100 1.67 17.73 7.31
N GLU A 101 0.63 18.16 8.03
CA GLU A 101 0.55 19.50 8.61
C GLU A 101 1.32 19.63 9.94
N LYS A 102 1.72 18.54 10.55
CA LYS A 102 2.44 18.53 11.82
C LYS A 102 3.90 18.96 11.65
N SER A 103 4.50 19.45 12.71
CA SER A 103 5.94 19.76 12.76
C SER A 103 6.82 18.51 12.54
N GLU A 104 6.31 17.35 12.93
CA GLU A 104 6.91 16.03 12.76
C GLU A 104 6.07 15.23 11.77
N ALA A 105 6.23 15.53 10.49
CA ALA A 105 5.49 14.87 9.43
C ALA A 105 6.07 13.48 9.09
N PRO A 106 5.29 12.55 8.53
CA PRO A 106 5.80 11.28 8.03
C PRO A 106 6.96 11.45 7.06
N THR A 107 8.02 10.66 7.25
CA THR A 107 9.16 10.58 6.34
C THR A 107 9.02 9.44 5.34
N LEU A 108 8.18 8.45 5.68
CA LEU A 108 7.75 7.35 4.83
C LEU A 108 6.22 7.33 4.79
N PHE A 109 5.65 7.36 3.60
CA PHE A 109 4.20 7.32 3.40
C PHE A 109 3.87 6.72 2.05
N GLN A 110 2.67 6.16 1.92
CA GLN A 110 2.21 5.56 0.69
C GLN A 110 1.57 6.60 -0.23
N VAL A 111 1.95 6.52 -1.50
CA VAL A 111 1.32 7.25 -2.60
C VAL A 111 0.48 6.26 -3.41
N ASN A 112 -0.80 6.52 -3.51
CA ASN A 112 -1.76 5.58 -4.09
C ASN A 112 -1.89 5.79 -5.61
N GLY A 113 -0.92 5.28 -6.36
CA GLY A 113 -0.90 5.34 -7.81
C GLY A 113 -0.76 6.75 -8.40
N PRO A 114 -1.02 6.93 -9.70
CA PRO A 114 -0.88 8.22 -10.37
C PRO A 114 -1.76 9.33 -9.80
N VAL A 115 -2.97 8.99 -9.33
CA VAL A 115 -3.88 9.97 -8.69
C VAL A 115 -3.31 10.45 -7.36
N GLY A 116 -2.80 9.54 -6.54
CA GLY A 116 -2.11 9.91 -5.30
C GLY A 116 -0.85 10.72 -5.57
N LEU A 117 -0.09 10.38 -6.62
CA LEU A 117 1.09 11.15 -7.00
C LEU A 117 0.74 12.60 -7.36
N ALA A 118 -0.33 12.84 -8.09
CA ALA A 118 -0.77 14.20 -8.41
C ALA A 118 -1.01 15.06 -7.15
N ASN A 119 -1.44 14.44 -6.05
CA ASN A 119 -1.67 15.14 -4.78
C ASN A 119 -0.39 15.30 -3.93
N TRP A 120 0.53 14.34 -4.00
CA TRP A 120 1.64 14.23 -3.05
C TRP A 120 3.03 14.44 -3.63
N LYS A 121 3.19 14.63 -4.95
CA LYS A 121 4.50 14.73 -5.62
C LYS A 121 5.43 15.79 -5.03
N ASP A 122 4.89 16.92 -4.57
CA ASP A 122 5.68 18.00 -3.97
C ASP A 122 6.29 17.63 -2.61
N TYR A 123 5.83 16.54 -2.01
CA TYR A 123 6.32 15.98 -0.75
C TYR A 123 7.25 14.77 -0.96
N CYS A 124 7.33 14.26 -2.20
CA CYS A 124 8.15 13.10 -2.52
C CYS A 124 9.61 13.51 -2.76
N TYR A 125 10.52 12.67 -2.27
CA TYR A 125 11.94 12.78 -2.57
C TYR A 125 12.24 12.08 -3.89
N ASP A 126 13.18 12.59 -4.68
CA ASP A 126 13.64 11.91 -5.89
C ASP A 126 14.54 10.72 -5.52
N LEU A 127 14.05 9.53 -5.80
CA LEU A 127 14.69 8.24 -5.51
C LEU A 127 15.51 7.71 -6.69
N SER A 128 15.64 8.43 -7.80
CA SER A 128 16.31 7.96 -9.02
C SER A 128 17.77 7.53 -8.77
N GLY A 129 18.46 8.19 -7.81
CA GLY A 129 19.82 7.84 -7.39
C GLY A 129 19.90 6.84 -6.23
N SER A 130 18.77 6.30 -5.76
CA SER A 130 18.78 5.39 -4.60
C SER A 130 19.19 3.96 -4.99
N LYS A 131 19.86 3.26 -4.06
CA LYS A 131 20.17 1.83 -4.23
C LYS A 131 18.89 1.02 -4.42
N LEU A 132 17.82 1.40 -3.72
CA LEU A 132 16.55 0.69 -3.76
C LEU A 132 15.92 0.75 -5.16
N TYR A 133 16.00 1.89 -5.85
CA TYR A 133 15.54 1.99 -7.24
C TYR A 133 16.35 1.09 -8.17
N GLY A 134 17.65 0.97 -7.93
CA GLY A 134 18.53 0.09 -8.71
C GLY A 134 18.23 -1.41 -8.56
N GLU A 135 17.53 -1.82 -7.51
CA GLU A 135 17.12 -3.21 -7.27
C GLU A 135 15.77 -3.58 -7.91
N LEU A 136 15.05 -2.60 -8.49
CA LEU A 136 13.78 -2.89 -9.15
C LEU A 136 13.99 -3.74 -10.39
N THR A 137 13.18 -4.77 -10.55
CA THR A 137 13.18 -5.66 -11.73
C THR A 137 12.44 -5.07 -12.93
N SER A 138 11.68 -4.00 -12.71
CA SER A 138 10.92 -3.29 -13.75
C SER A 138 10.60 -1.86 -13.31
N ASP A 139 10.70 -0.93 -14.24
CA ASP A 139 10.25 0.47 -14.07
C ASP A 139 8.75 0.59 -13.76
N SER A 140 7.95 -0.44 -14.06
CA SER A 140 6.51 -0.46 -13.72
C SER A 140 6.25 -0.49 -12.21
N PHE A 141 7.26 -0.77 -11.40
CA PHE A 141 7.19 -0.72 -9.93
C PHE A 141 7.56 0.65 -9.35
N ALA A 142 7.74 1.65 -10.19
CA ALA A 142 8.00 3.02 -9.76
C ALA A 142 6.94 3.99 -10.30
N LEU A 143 6.65 5.04 -9.52
CA LEU A 143 5.92 6.20 -10.03
C LEU A 143 6.92 7.31 -10.32
N LYS A 144 6.72 8.00 -11.44
CA LYS A 144 7.61 9.06 -11.91
C LYS A 144 6.84 10.38 -12.10
N ASP A 145 7.52 11.49 -11.81
CA ASP A 145 7.09 12.85 -12.21
C ASP A 145 8.20 13.41 -13.09
N GLY A 146 8.00 13.38 -14.40
CA GLY A 146 9.06 13.61 -15.38
C GLY A 146 10.16 12.55 -15.24
N ASP A 147 11.41 13.00 -15.04
CA ASP A 147 12.57 12.12 -14.86
C ASP A 147 12.77 11.66 -13.39
N ALA A 148 12.08 12.28 -12.45
CA ALA A 148 12.22 11.96 -11.03
C ALA A 148 11.42 10.70 -10.65
N VAL A 149 12.06 9.78 -9.93
CA VAL A 149 11.41 8.62 -9.30
C VAL A 149 10.86 9.04 -7.95
N THR A 150 9.55 9.19 -7.87
CA THR A 150 8.88 9.76 -6.68
C THR A 150 8.38 8.72 -5.71
N SER A 151 8.18 7.49 -6.19
CA SER A 151 7.71 6.37 -5.35
C SER A 151 8.18 5.04 -5.90
N ILE A 152 8.34 4.06 -5.02
CA ILE A 152 8.74 2.69 -5.33
C ILE A 152 7.72 1.76 -4.68
N ALA A 153 7.25 0.76 -5.42
CA ALA A 153 6.38 -0.27 -4.87
C ALA A 153 7.14 -1.11 -3.83
N TYR A 154 6.57 -1.26 -2.64
CA TYR A 154 7.13 -2.11 -1.58
C TYR A 154 6.51 -3.50 -1.56
N VAL A 155 5.37 -3.68 -2.22
CA VAL A 155 4.63 -4.95 -2.33
C VAL A 155 3.90 -5.00 -3.66
N ILE A 156 3.74 -6.22 -4.19
CA ILE A 156 2.92 -6.50 -5.38
C ILE A 156 1.70 -7.25 -4.91
N GLU A 157 0.52 -6.72 -5.20
CA GLU A 157 -0.75 -7.36 -4.96
C GLU A 157 -1.35 -7.82 -6.30
N THR A 158 -2.00 -8.97 -6.30
CA THR A 158 -2.62 -9.54 -7.49
C THR A 158 -4.08 -9.85 -7.22
N TYR A 159 -4.88 -9.82 -8.28
CA TYR A 159 -6.24 -10.30 -8.24
C TYR A 159 -6.29 -11.73 -8.72
N GLY A 160 -7.18 -12.51 -8.13
CA GLY A 160 -7.43 -13.87 -8.50
C GLY A 160 -8.73 -14.38 -7.88
N ILE A 161 -9.18 -15.52 -8.33
CA ILE A 161 -10.33 -16.21 -7.76
C ILE A 161 -9.80 -17.24 -6.75
N ILE A 162 -10.14 -17.03 -5.49
CA ILE A 162 -9.91 -18.01 -4.43
C ILE A 162 -11.12 -18.94 -4.43
N TYR A 163 -10.90 -20.25 -4.48
CA TYR A 163 -11.98 -21.22 -4.52
C TYR A 163 -11.79 -22.32 -3.51
N ASN A 164 -12.91 -22.84 -3.01
CA ASN A 164 -12.94 -24.01 -2.16
C ASN A 164 -12.93 -25.26 -3.03
N LYS A 165 -11.85 -26.06 -2.99
CA LYS A 165 -11.69 -27.26 -3.82
C LYS A 165 -12.72 -28.33 -3.54
N GLU A 166 -13.10 -28.52 -2.26
CA GLU A 166 -14.06 -29.54 -1.86
C GLU A 166 -15.46 -29.20 -2.37
N LEU A 167 -15.89 -27.95 -2.22
CA LEU A 167 -17.18 -27.48 -2.73
C LEU A 167 -17.24 -27.53 -4.25
N LEU A 168 -16.18 -27.12 -4.95
CA LEU A 168 -16.11 -27.19 -6.41
C LEU A 168 -16.21 -28.66 -6.90
N THR A 169 -15.51 -29.59 -6.23
CA THR A 169 -15.58 -31.00 -6.54
C THR A 169 -16.96 -31.60 -6.26
N ALA A 170 -17.59 -31.23 -5.14
CA ALA A 170 -18.95 -31.64 -4.80
C ALA A 170 -19.98 -31.15 -5.83
N ALA A 171 -19.74 -30.00 -6.45
CA ALA A 171 -20.54 -29.50 -7.55
C ALA A 171 -20.29 -30.23 -8.88
N GLY A 172 -19.28 -31.11 -8.94
CA GLY A 172 -18.94 -31.91 -10.13
C GLY A 172 -17.91 -31.23 -11.04
N TYR A 173 -17.17 -30.25 -10.55
CA TYR A 173 -16.18 -29.51 -11.31
C TYR A 173 -14.79 -29.56 -10.66
N THR A 174 -13.80 -29.25 -11.47
CA THR A 174 -12.41 -29.06 -11.08
C THR A 174 -11.88 -27.75 -11.62
N GLN A 175 -10.71 -27.32 -11.17
CA GLN A 175 -10.04 -26.14 -11.72
C GLN A 175 -9.79 -26.28 -13.24
N ASP A 176 -9.57 -27.50 -13.73
CA ASP A 176 -9.26 -27.77 -15.14
C ASP A 176 -10.45 -27.55 -16.06
N ASP A 177 -11.66 -27.51 -15.52
CA ASP A 177 -12.88 -27.19 -16.24
C ASP A 177 -13.07 -25.71 -16.51
N ILE A 178 -12.24 -24.85 -15.90
CA ILE A 178 -12.34 -23.36 -15.97
C ILE A 178 -11.10 -22.83 -16.69
N LYS A 179 -11.22 -22.63 -18.00
CA LYS A 179 -10.12 -22.13 -18.85
C LYS A 179 -10.31 -20.69 -19.31
N GLY A 180 -11.51 -20.16 -19.16
CA GLY A 180 -11.85 -18.82 -19.58
C GLY A 180 -13.12 -18.32 -18.86
N PHE A 181 -13.56 -17.13 -19.26
CA PHE A 181 -14.72 -16.49 -18.65
C PHE A 181 -16.00 -17.29 -18.84
N ASP A 182 -16.23 -17.83 -20.03
CA ASP A 182 -17.45 -18.57 -20.35
C ASP A 182 -17.57 -19.85 -19.52
N ASP A 183 -16.45 -20.55 -19.29
CA ASP A 183 -16.40 -21.71 -18.41
C ASP A 183 -16.71 -21.33 -16.97
N LEU A 184 -16.08 -20.22 -16.48
CA LEU A 184 -16.32 -19.70 -15.15
C LEU A 184 -17.80 -19.34 -14.95
N LYS A 185 -18.38 -18.63 -15.91
CA LYS A 185 -19.80 -18.22 -15.86
C LYS A 185 -20.71 -19.43 -15.83
N LYS A 186 -20.46 -20.43 -16.68
CA LYS A 186 -21.22 -21.69 -16.72
C LYS A 186 -21.17 -22.41 -15.37
N VAL A 187 -20.00 -22.52 -14.76
CA VAL A 187 -19.83 -23.16 -13.45
C VAL A 187 -20.56 -22.37 -12.36
N ALA A 188 -20.44 -21.04 -12.40
CA ALA A 188 -21.12 -20.17 -11.44
C ALA A 188 -22.65 -20.27 -11.54
N ASP A 189 -23.20 -20.19 -12.75
CA ASP A 189 -24.64 -20.32 -13.00
C ASP A 189 -25.18 -21.67 -12.51
N ASP A 190 -24.46 -22.77 -12.79
CA ASP A 190 -24.86 -24.11 -12.36
C ASP A 190 -24.84 -24.25 -10.82
N ILE A 191 -23.78 -23.81 -10.18
CA ILE A 191 -23.69 -23.84 -8.70
C ILE A 191 -24.79 -22.96 -8.08
N GLN A 192 -25.01 -21.76 -8.61
CA GLN A 192 -26.06 -20.85 -8.14
C GLN A 192 -27.46 -21.49 -8.27
N ALA A 193 -27.74 -22.16 -9.39
CA ALA A 193 -29.01 -22.85 -9.61
C ALA A 193 -29.22 -24.03 -8.64
N ARG A 194 -28.15 -24.73 -8.29
CA ARG A 194 -28.16 -25.92 -7.41
C ARG A 194 -27.74 -25.63 -5.96
N LYS A 195 -27.64 -24.37 -5.56
CA LYS A 195 -27.09 -23.98 -4.26
C LYS A 195 -27.75 -24.69 -3.07
N ALA A 196 -29.06 -24.89 -3.11
CA ALA A 196 -29.78 -25.60 -2.02
C ALA A 196 -29.41 -27.08 -1.98
N GLU A 197 -29.21 -27.74 -3.13
CA GLU A 197 -28.75 -29.14 -3.22
C GLU A 197 -27.32 -29.27 -2.71
N LEU A 198 -26.46 -28.34 -3.06
CA LEU A 198 -25.04 -28.32 -2.69
C LEU A 198 -24.79 -27.81 -1.26
N GLY A 199 -25.79 -27.30 -0.57
CA GLY A 199 -25.68 -26.78 0.79
C GLY A 199 -24.84 -25.51 0.89
N VAL A 200 -24.86 -24.67 -0.16
CA VAL A 200 -24.17 -23.38 -0.22
C VAL A 200 -25.16 -22.23 -0.36
N ASP A 201 -24.77 -21.03 0.04
CA ASP A 201 -25.63 -19.83 -0.04
C ASP A 201 -25.54 -19.15 -1.41
N GLY A 202 -24.48 -19.39 -2.17
CA GLY A 202 -24.26 -18.85 -3.50
C GLY A 202 -23.02 -19.47 -4.16
N ALA A 203 -22.86 -19.25 -5.48
CA ALA A 203 -21.68 -19.68 -6.21
C ALA A 203 -20.44 -18.88 -5.78
N PHE A 204 -20.62 -17.58 -5.50
CA PHE A 204 -19.60 -16.69 -4.99
C PHE A 204 -19.99 -16.06 -3.65
N THR A 205 -18.96 -15.72 -2.86
CA THR A 205 -19.04 -14.68 -1.86
C THR A 205 -18.28 -13.48 -2.40
N SER A 206 -18.89 -12.30 -2.41
CA SER A 206 -18.25 -11.08 -2.89
C SER A 206 -17.74 -10.23 -1.73
N ALA A 207 -16.98 -9.17 -2.05
CA ALA A 207 -16.62 -8.17 -1.05
C ALA A 207 -17.87 -7.45 -0.53
N GLY A 208 -17.81 -6.99 0.73
CA GLY A 208 -18.86 -6.14 1.28
C GLY A 208 -19.05 -4.86 0.47
N MET A 209 -20.27 -4.32 0.45
CA MET A 209 -20.63 -3.09 -0.26
C MET A 209 -20.54 -1.85 0.63
N ASP A 210 -20.01 -1.99 1.85
CA ASP A 210 -19.70 -0.87 2.73
C ASP A 210 -18.56 0.01 2.19
N GLY A 211 -18.42 1.22 2.72
CA GLY A 211 -17.45 2.19 2.23
C GLY A 211 -15.98 1.78 2.36
N SER A 212 -15.67 0.72 3.12
CA SER A 212 -14.31 0.19 3.27
C SER A 212 -13.97 -0.94 2.29
N SER A 213 -14.97 -1.63 1.75
CA SER A 213 -14.81 -2.87 0.98
C SER A 213 -15.32 -2.78 -0.46
N ASP A 214 -16.25 -1.88 -0.76
CA ASP A 214 -16.95 -1.77 -2.05
C ASP A 214 -16.02 -1.43 -3.22
N TRP A 215 -14.85 -0.87 -2.96
CA TRP A 215 -13.86 -0.51 -3.98
C TRP A 215 -13.41 -1.73 -4.81
N ARG A 216 -13.42 -2.92 -4.24
CA ARG A 216 -13.05 -4.16 -4.96
C ARG A 216 -13.97 -4.42 -6.13
N PHE A 217 -15.26 -4.37 -5.88
CA PHE A 217 -16.27 -4.51 -6.93
C PHE A 217 -16.25 -3.32 -7.91
N LYS A 218 -16.25 -2.10 -7.39
CA LYS A 218 -16.23 -0.88 -8.20
C LYS A 218 -15.01 -0.81 -9.12
N THR A 219 -13.84 -1.18 -8.62
CA THR A 219 -12.61 -1.19 -9.41
C THR A 219 -12.69 -2.21 -10.54
N HIS A 220 -13.14 -3.44 -10.28
CA HIS A 220 -13.29 -4.44 -11.32
C HIS A 220 -14.39 -4.05 -12.32
N LEU A 221 -15.54 -3.63 -11.82
CA LEU A 221 -16.66 -3.23 -12.67
C LEU A 221 -16.27 -2.08 -13.61
N ALA A 222 -15.65 -1.03 -13.07
CA ALA A 222 -15.30 0.14 -13.86
C ALA A 222 -14.01 -0.07 -14.68
N ASN A 223 -12.95 -0.55 -14.05
CA ASN A 223 -11.62 -0.51 -14.66
C ASN A 223 -11.38 -1.59 -15.72
N LEU A 224 -11.92 -2.80 -15.57
CA LEU A 224 -11.64 -3.86 -16.54
C LEU A 224 -12.13 -3.51 -17.95
N PRO A 225 -13.40 -3.11 -18.16
CA PRO A 225 -13.86 -2.71 -19.49
C PRO A 225 -13.11 -1.49 -20.03
N ILE A 226 -12.80 -0.50 -19.19
CA ILE A 226 -12.03 0.70 -19.57
C ILE A 226 -10.59 0.32 -19.92
N TYR A 227 -9.94 -0.54 -19.15
CA TYR A 227 -8.59 -1.01 -19.44
C TYR A 227 -8.51 -1.66 -20.83
N TYR A 228 -9.45 -2.52 -21.16
CA TYR A 228 -9.46 -3.18 -22.48
C TYR A 228 -9.75 -2.20 -23.62
N GLU A 229 -10.60 -1.20 -23.37
CA GLU A 229 -10.82 -0.12 -24.32
C GLU A 229 -9.54 0.68 -24.58
N TYR A 230 -8.85 1.10 -23.53
CA TYR A 230 -7.57 1.81 -23.62
C TYR A 230 -6.51 0.99 -24.34
N LYS A 231 -6.42 -0.30 -24.02
CA LYS A 231 -5.48 -1.22 -24.65
C LYS A 231 -5.77 -1.37 -26.16
N ALA A 232 -7.03 -1.48 -26.55
CA ALA A 232 -7.43 -1.59 -27.94
C ALA A 232 -7.15 -0.28 -28.73
N ASP A 233 -7.33 0.86 -28.07
CA ASP A 233 -7.08 2.18 -28.65
C ASP A 233 -5.61 2.62 -28.60
N GLY A 234 -4.76 1.92 -27.83
CA GLY A 234 -3.35 2.30 -27.64
C GLY A 234 -3.15 3.60 -26.86
N ILE A 235 -4.06 3.92 -25.94
CA ILE A 235 -4.04 5.16 -25.14
C ILE A 235 -3.86 4.86 -23.65
N GLY A 236 -3.37 5.84 -22.89
CA GLY A 236 -3.23 5.78 -21.43
C GLY A 236 -4.26 6.60 -20.66
N SER A 237 -4.95 7.53 -21.35
CA SER A 237 -5.97 8.38 -20.75
C SER A 237 -6.90 8.94 -21.83
N THR A 238 -8.10 9.37 -21.42
CA THR A 238 -9.07 10.07 -22.30
C THR A 238 -10.00 10.93 -21.45
N ASP A 239 -10.52 12.00 -22.05
CA ASP A 239 -11.57 12.83 -21.43
C ASP A 239 -12.93 12.15 -21.45
N ALA A 240 -13.15 11.17 -22.34
CA ALA A 240 -14.40 10.41 -22.42
C ALA A 240 -14.14 8.99 -22.96
N ILE A 241 -14.72 7.99 -22.30
CA ILE A 241 -14.72 6.61 -22.77
C ILE A 241 -15.71 6.42 -23.91
N LYS A 242 -15.43 5.48 -24.80
CA LYS A 242 -16.32 5.11 -25.93
C LYS A 242 -17.43 4.14 -25.50
N GLY A 243 -17.17 3.39 -24.44
CA GLY A 243 -18.09 2.35 -23.97
C GLY A 243 -18.04 1.08 -24.83
N THR A 244 -16.90 0.78 -25.45
CA THR A 244 -16.71 -0.36 -26.36
C THR A 244 -17.09 -1.69 -25.73
N TYR A 245 -16.86 -1.84 -24.41
CA TYR A 245 -17.07 -3.10 -23.67
C TYR A 245 -18.21 -3.01 -22.65
N LEU A 246 -19.31 -2.27 -22.96
CA LEU A 246 -20.45 -2.09 -22.05
C LEU A 246 -21.11 -3.42 -21.64
N ASP A 247 -21.20 -4.40 -22.56
CA ASP A 247 -21.79 -5.68 -22.27
C ASP A 247 -21.00 -6.46 -21.20
N ASN A 248 -19.69 -6.20 -21.08
CA ASN A 248 -18.87 -6.81 -20.08
C ASN A 248 -19.16 -6.33 -18.65
N TYR A 249 -19.74 -5.11 -18.50
CA TYR A 249 -20.21 -4.65 -17.20
C TYR A 249 -21.27 -5.57 -16.63
N LYS A 250 -22.20 -6.03 -17.46
CA LYS A 250 -23.22 -6.98 -17.02
C LYS A 250 -22.60 -8.31 -16.59
N GLN A 251 -21.62 -8.81 -17.32
CA GLN A 251 -20.93 -10.06 -17.00
C GLN A 251 -20.22 -9.99 -15.63
N ILE A 252 -19.54 -8.88 -15.35
CA ILE A 252 -18.90 -8.63 -14.04
C ILE A 252 -19.98 -8.52 -12.95
N TRP A 253 -21.04 -7.80 -13.22
CA TRP A 253 -22.19 -7.66 -12.31
C TRP A 253 -22.77 -9.02 -11.94
N ASP A 254 -22.98 -9.89 -12.93
CA ASP A 254 -23.56 -11.21 -12.70
C ASP A 254 -22.70 -12.02 -11.74
N LEU A 255 -21.37 -12.06 -11.91
CA LEU A 255 -20.48 -12.79 -11.00
C LEU A 255 -20.50 -12.24 -9.58
N TYR A 256 -20.46 -10.90 -9.42
CA TYR A 256 -20.38 -10.27 -8.10
C TYR A 256 -21.69 -10.20 -7.35
N ILE A 257 -22.83 -10.14 -8.04
CA ILE A 257 -24.14 -9.87 -7.49
C ILE A 257 -25.10 -11.03 -7.74
N THR A 258 -25.34 -11.42 -9.02
CA THR A 258 -26.38 -12.38 -9.38
C THR A 258 -26.03 -13.79 -8.92
N ASP A 259 -24.76 -14.20 -9.10
CA ASP A 259 -24.26 -15.55 -8.79
C ASP A 259 -23.56 -15.61 -7.42
N SER A 260 -23.81 -14.62 -6.59
CA SER A 260 -23.17 -14.50 -5.27
C SER A 260 -24.17 -14.55 -4.12
N THR A 261 -23.63 -14.51 -2.90
CA THR A 261 -24.42 -14.32 -1.68
C THR A 261 -24.88 -12.88 -1.47
N CYS A 262 -24.54 -11.96 -2.38
CA CYS A 262 -24.92 -10.57 -2.27
C CYS A 262 -26.44 -10.40 -2.42
N ASP A 263 -27.04 -9.64 -1.50
CA ASP A 263 -28.43 -9.21 -1.64
C ASP A 263 -28.46 -7.86 -2.38
N PRO A 264 -28.90 -7.82 -3.65
CA PRO A 264 -28.92 -6.57 -4.41
C PRO A 264 -29.84 -5.51 -3.81
N THR A 265 -30.78 -5.86 -2.95
CA THR A 265 -31.67 -4.89 -2.28
C THR A 265 -30.91 -4.07 -1.23
N LEU A 266 -29.79 -4.58 -0.73
CA LEU A 266 -28.94 -3.92 0.27
C LEU A 266 -27.87 -3.02 -0.34
N LEU A 267 -27.65 -3.06 -1.66
CA LEU A 267 -26.62 -2.25 -2.32
C LEU A 267 -26.79 -0.74 -2.09
N ALA A 268 -28.04 -0.26 -2.05
CA ALA A 268 -28.33 1.16 -1.81
C ALA A 268 -28.00 1.59 -0.38
N SER A 269 -28.09 0.68 0.59
CA SER A 269 -27.76 0.93 2.00
C SER A 269 -26.27 0.77 2.31
N LYS A 270 -25.49 0.28 1.36
CA LYS A 270 -24.06 -0.01 1.51
C LYS A 270 -23.75 -1.01 2.64
N THR A 271 -24.60 -1.98 2.85
CA THR A 271 -24.41 -3.08 3.81
C THR A 271 -23.97 -4.37 3.13
#